data_c276362a63f1959876286aa8dcd5cb3f
#
_entry.id   c276362a63f1959876286aa8dcd5cb3f
#
_cell.length_a   1.000
_cell.length_b   1.000
_cell.length_c   1.000
_cell.angle_alpha   90.00
_cell.angle_beta   90.00
_cell.angle_gamma   90.00
#
_symmetry.space_group_name_H-M   'P 1'
#
loop_
_entity.id
_entity.type
_entity.pdbx_description
1 polymer ?
#
loop_
_entity_poly.entity_id
_entity_poly.type
_entity_poly.pdbx_seq_one_letter_code
_entity_poly.pdbx_strand_id
1 'polypeptide(L)'
;MSAQFTPNNPLPQEAKLPREVAKFSPEVEAEMERHLAKYPVRRSAILPLMFIVQRERGGHLDPPGVAYLADRLGVRVTDIWEVATFYSMINTEPVGKYHIQVCRTLSCKIMGAGRVTEQCSRRLGIKPGETTADGRFSLSEVECLGSCGTAPMLQLNLDYHENLTDEKVDALLDECERGEYKFKVKVS
;
A
#
# COMPACT_ATOMS: atom_id res chain seq x y z
N MET A 1 15.80 8.87 24.28
CA MET A 1 15.96 8.13 23.03
C MET A 1 15.06 8.83 22.01
N SER A 2 15.62 9.61 21.09
CA SER A 2 14.87 10.29 20.04
C SER A 2 14.40 9.24 19.05
N ALA A 3 13.07 9.05 18.94
CA ALA A 3 12.49 8.27 17.86
C ALA A 3 12.91 8.93 16.53
N GLN A 4 13.73 8.25 15.75
CA GLN A 4 14.05 8.70 14.42
C GLN A 4 12.74 8.65 13.61
N PHE A 5 12.28 9.80 13.16
CA PHE A 5 11.21 9.91 12.19
C PHE A 5 11.71 9.29 10.88
N THR A 6 11.30 8.07 10.61
CA THR A 6 11.39 7.49 9.27
C THR A 6 10.10 7.87 8.55
N PRO A 7 10.15 8.63 7.45
CA PRO A 7 8.95 8.87 6.65
C PRO A 7 8.35 7.53 6.23
N ASN A 8 7.03 7.38 6.40
CA ASN A 8 6.32 6.16 6.01
C ASN A 8 6.47 5.84 4.51
N ASN A 9 6.95 6.78 3.74
CA ASN A 9 7.11 6.71 2.30
C ASN A 9 8.36 7.49 1.87
N PRO A 10 9.57 6.91 2.01
CA PRO A 10 10.81 7.58 1.57
C PRO A 10 10.77 7.83 0.07
N LEU A 11 11.38 8.93 -0.36
CA LEU A 11 11.65 9.13 -1.78
C LEU A 11 12.60 8.02 -2.28
N PRO A 12 12.33 7.45 -3.45
CA PRO A 12 13.25 6.49 -4.06
C PRO A 12 14.65 7.09 -4.16
N GLN A 13 15.69 6.31 -3.77
CA GLN A 13 17.08 6.76 -3.75
C GLN A 13 17.60 7.20 -5.12
N GLU A 14 16.90 6.85 -6.21
CA GLU A 14 17.21 7.28 -7.57
C GLU A 14 16.02 8.01 -8.21
N ALA A 15 15.75 9.23 -7.79
CA ALA A 15 14.81 10.13 -8.49
C ALA A 15 15.40 10.66 -9.81
N LYS A 16 16.09 9.82 -10.60
CA LYS A 16 16.43 10.15 -11.98
C LYS A 16 15.13 10.11 -12.78
N LEU A 17 14.88 11.16 -13.56
CA LEU A 17 13.78 11.16 -14.52
C LEU A 17 13.88 9.87 -15.37
N PRO A 18 12.85 9.01 -15.35
CA PRO A 18 12.90 7.76 -16.09
C PRO A 18 13.01 8.08 -17.58
N ARG A 19 13.90 7.36 -18.27
CA ARG A 19 14.00 7.43 -19.73
C ARG A 19 12.87 6.65 -20.41
N GLU A 20 12.18 5.81 -19.65
CA GLU A 20 11.10 4.94 -20.10
C GLU A 20 9.80 5.30 -19.39
N VAL A 21 8.73 5.38 -20.16
CA VAL A 21 7.37 5.61 -19.68
C VAL A 21 6.63 4.28 -19.66
N ALA A 22 5.90 3.99 -18.60
CA ALA A 22 5.10 2.77 -18.50
C ALA A 22 4.05 2.72 -19.62
N LYS A 23 3.70 1.49 -20.02
CA LYS A 23 2.62 1.23 -20.98
C LYS A 23 1.58 0.34 -20.31
N PHE A 24 0.33 0.63 -20.58
CA PHE A 24 -0.81 -0.11 -20.01
C PHE A 24 -1.68 -0.71 -21.11
N SER A 25 -2.48 -1.70 -20.76
CA SER A 25 -3.41 -2.31 -21.69
C SER A 25 -4.55 -1.33 -22.05
N PRO A 26 -5.23 -1.52 -23.21
CA PRO A 26 -6.36 -0.67 -23.58
C PRO A 26 -7.48 -0.64 -22.53
N GLU A 27 -7.67 -1.74 -21.79
CA GLU A 27 -8.67 -1.85 -20.73
C GLU A 27 -8.31 -0.95 -19.54
N VAL A 28 -7.04 -0.94 -19.14
CA VAL A 28 -6.52 -0.09 -18.06
C VAL A 28 -6.56 1.38 -18.47
N GLU A 29 -6.21 1.68 -19.72
CA GLU A 29 -6.32 3.03 -20.29
C GLU A 29 -7.78 3.54 -20.25
N ALA A 30 -8.74 2.69 -20.63
CA ALA A 30 -10.16 3.01 -20.58
C ALA A 30 -10.65 3.21 -19.13
N GLU A 31 -10.13 2.44 -18.16
CA GLU A 31 -10.42 2.65 -16.75
C GLU A 31 -9.91 4.01 -16.26
N MET A 32 -8.67 4.37 -16.62
CA MET A 32 -8.08 5.67 -16.28
C MET A 32 -8.89 6.83 -16.87
N GLU A 33 -9.37 6.71 -18.11
CA GLU A 33 -10.24 7.72 -18.72
C GLU A 33 -11.56 7.88 -17.98
N ARG A 34 -12.18 6.79 -17.55
CA ARG A 34 -13.41 6.85 -16.73
C ARG A 34 -13.19 7.60 -15.41
N HIS A 35 -11.98 7.43 -14.80
CA HIS A 35 -11.64 8.19 -13.61
C HIS A 35 -11.38 9.67 -13.91
N LEU A 36 -10.65 9.98 -14.97
CA LEU A 36 -10.38 11.36 -15.40
C LEU A 36 -11.68 12.13 -15.68
N ALA A 37 -12.66 11.49 -16.29
CA ALA A 37 -13.95 12.12 -16.61
C ALA A 37 -14.78 12.55 -15.38
N LYS A 38 -14.46 12.00 -14.18
CA LYS A 38 -15.16 12.37 -12.94
C LYS A 38 -14.69 13.72 -12.37
N TYR A 39 -13.55 14.24 -12.83
CA TYR A 39 -12.92 15.43 -12.24
C TYR A 39 -12.88 16.59 -13.26
N PRO A 40 -13.34 17.78 -12.87
CA PRO A 40 -13.25 18.97 -13.73
C PRO A 40 -11.82 19.44 -13.98
N VAL A 41 -10.90 19.11 -13.04
CA VAL A 41 -9.47 19.43 -13.14
C VAL A 41 -8.66 18.14 -13.13
N ARG A 42 -7.85 17.92 -14.16
CA ARG A 42 -7.07 16.67 -14.33
C ARG A 42 -6.15 16.38 -13.14
N ARG A 43 -5.57 17.41 -12.52
CA ARG A 43 -4.73 17.25 -11.32
C ARG A 43 -5.46 16.53 -10.16
N SER A 44 -6.77 16.70 -10.03
CA SER A 44 -7.56 16.05 -8.97
C SER A 44 -7.66 14.55 -9.14
N ALA A 45 -7.35 14.02 -10.32
CA ALA A 45 -7.32 12.59 -10.58
C ALA A 45 -5.97 11.92 -10.25
N ILE A 46 -4.98 12.64 -9.74
CA ILE A 46 -3.65 12.07 -9.41
C ILE A 46 -3.79 10.84 -8.53
N LEU A 47 -4.45 10.96 -7.38
CA LEU A 47 -4.56 9.86 -6.41
C LEU A 47 -5.29 8.61 -6.96
N PRO A 48 -6.49 8.70 -7.55
CA PRO A 48 -7.14 7.53 -8.11
C PRO A 48 -6.34 6.86 -9.25
N LEU A 49 -5.65 7.63 -10.08
CA LEU A 49 -4.82 7.06 -11.13
C LEU A 49 -3.55 6.40 -10.56
N MET A 50 -2.98 6.93 -9.46
CA MET A 50 -1.87 6.27 -8.75
C MET A 50 -2.25 4.87 -8.26
N PHE A 51 -3.46 4.68 -7.73
CA PHE A 51 -3.92 3.35 -7.31
C PHE A 51 -3.99 2.37 -8.49
N ILE A 52 -4.44 2.84 -9.65
CA ILE A 52 -4.48 2.01 -10.85
C ILE A 52 -3.04 1.64 -11.28
N VAL A 53 -2.14 2.63 -11.37
CA VAL A 53 -0.73 2.39 -11.72
C VAL A 53 -0.06 1.45 -10.71
N GLN A 54 -0.23 1.69 -9.40
CA GLN A 54 0.31 0.84 -8.35
C GLN A 54 -0.14 -0.62 -8.49
N ARG A 55 -1.44 -0.84 -8.78
CA ARG A 55 -1.99 -2.18 -9.02
C ARG A 55 -1.31 -2.86 -10.20
N GLU A 56 -1.19 -2.16 -11.31
CA GLU A 56 -0.63 -2.68 -12.56
C GLU A 56 0.90 -2.85 -12.53
N ARG A 57 1.58 -2.13 -11.62
CA ARG A 57 3.04 -2.13 -11.47
C ARG A 57 3.53 -2.99 -10.30
N GLY A 58 2.77 -4.02 -9.91
CA GLY A 58 3.20 -4.98 -8.90
C GLY A 58 3.11 -4.47 -7.46
N GLY A 59 2.14 -3.59 -7.17
CA GLY A 59 1.82 -3.13 -5.82
C GLY A 59 2.59 -1.90 -5.35
N HIS A 60 3.40 -1.27 -6.21
CA HIS A 60 4.10 -0.03 -5.89
C HIS A 60 4.13 0.94 -7.09
N LEU A 61 4.40 2.21 -6.80
CA LEU A 61 4.51 3.26 -7.80
C LEU A 61 5.99 3.44 -8.18
N ASP A 62 6.37 2.88 -9.31
CA ASP A 62 7.73 2.95 -9.85
C ASP A 62 7.98 4.22 -10.71
N PRO A 63 9.25 4.59 -10.96
CA PRO A 63 9.57 5.77 -11.77
C PRO A 63 8.94 5.80 -13.17
N PRO A 64 8.85 4.69 -13.95
CA PRO A 64 8.14 4.68 -15.23
C PRO A 64 6.63 4.96 -15.09
N GLY A 65 5.99 4.47 -14.02
CA GLY A 65 4.58 4.75 -13.72
C GLY A 65 4.35 6.21 -13.35
N VAL A 66 5.26 6.80 -12.58
CA VAL A 66 5.23 8.24 -12.25
C VAL A 66 5.36 9.10 -13.50
N ALA A 67 6.28 8.76 -14.41
CA ALA A 67 6.47 9.50 -15.68
C ALA A 67 5.20 9.42 -16.54
N TYR A 68 4.57 8.24 -16.61
CA TYR A 68 3.30 8.05 -17.31
C TYR A 68 2.20 8.96 -16.73
N LEU A 69 2.04 8.99 -15.41
CA LEU A 69 1.04 9.83 -14.76
C LEU A 69 1.28 11.32 -15.00
N ALA A 70 2.55 11.76 -14.93
CA ALA A 70 2.92 13.15 -15.15
C ALA A 70 2.57 13.60 -16.56
N ASP A 71 2.92 12.80 -17.58
CA ASP A 71 2.62 13.08 -18.99
C ASP A 71 1.10 13.09 -19.23
N ARG A 72 0.41 12.06 -18.78
CA ARG A 72 -1.04 11.90 -18.95
C ARG A 72 -1.86 13.02 -18.33
N LEU A 73 -1.45 13.50 -17.15
CA LEU A 73 -2.16 14.55 -16.42
C LEU A 73 -1.70 15.96 -16.80
N GLY A 74 -0.58 16.10 -17.51
CA GLY A 74 0.03 17.40 -17.84
C GLY A 74 0.56 18.12 -16.62
N VAL A 75 1.16 17.37 -15.67
CA VAL A 75 1.76 17.88 -14.42
C VAL A 75 3.24 17.50 -14.36
N ARG A 76 3.99 18.07 -13.42
CA ARG A 76 5.39 17.70 -13.23
C ARG A 76 5.52 16.35 -12.51
N VAL A 77 6.60 15.63 -12.76
CA VAL A 77 6.98 14.42 -12.04
C VAL A 77 7.04 14.66 -10.53
N THR A 78 7.53 15.84 -10.12
CA THR A 78 7.58 16.25 -8.71
C THR A 78 6.19 16.40 -8.08
N ASP A 79 5.18 16.81 -8.84
CA ASP A 79 3.79 16.92 -8.34
C ASP A 79 3.20 15.54 -8.05
N ILE A 80 3.60 14.52 -8.83
CA ILE A 80 3.20 13.12 -8.58
C ILE A 80 3.91 12.58 -7.33
N TRP A 81 5.22 12.77 -7.20
CA TRP A 81 5.98 12.33 -6.01
C TRP A 81 5.52 13.01 -4.72
N GLU A 82 5.17 14.30 -4.78
CA GLU A 82 4.60 15.05 -3.64
C GLU A 82 3.36 14.33 -3.09
N VAL A 83 2.43 13.93 -3.97
CA VAL A 83 1.22 13.21 -3.57
C VAL A 83 1.56 11.78 -3.10
N ALA A 84 2.44 11.07 -3.81
CA ALA A 84 2.83 9.71 -3.46
C ALA A 84 3.46 9.60 -2.07
N THR A 85 4.31 10.55 -1.70
CA THR A 85 4.97 10.56 -0.38
C THR A 85 4.08 11.06 0.75
N PHE A 86 3.01 11.79 0.43
CA PHE A 86 2.03 12.24 1.41
C PHE A 86 1.05 11.14 1.80
N TYR A 87 0.56 10.37 0.84
CA TYR A 87 -0.43 9.32 1.08
C TYR A 87 0.24 7.96 1.36
N SER A 88 0.16 7.51 2.61
CA SER A 88 0.78 6.25 3.08
C SER A 88 0.23 4.97 2.40
N MET A 89 -0.89 5.07 1.70
CA MET A 89 -1.47 3.97 0.91
C MET A 89 -0.76 3.79 -0.45
N ILE A 90 0.03 4.77 -0.87
CA ILE A 90 0.84 4.66 -2.08
C ILE A 90 2.21 4.13 -1.68
N ASN A 91 2.54 2.94 -2.15
CA ASN A 91 3.83 2.32 -1.91
C ASN A 91 4.84 2.86 -2.93
N THR A 92 5.93 3.46 -2.47
CA THR A 92 7.01 3.99 -3.33
C THR A 92 8.15 2.99 -3.50
N GLU A 93 8.11 1.91 -2.74
CA GLU A 93 9.05 0.78 -2.81
C GLU A 93 8.28 -0.53 -3.04
N PRO A 94 8.92 -1.56 -3.61
CA PRO A 94 8.29 -2.86 -3.80
C PRO A 94 7.77 -3.44 -2.49
N VAL A 95 6.54 -3.93 -2.52
CA VAL A 95 5.91 -4.66 -1.40
C VAL A 95 5.61 -6.10 -1.80
N GLY A 96 5.49 -6.97 -0.83
CA GLY A 96 5.11 -8.37 -1.05
C GLY A 96 3.68 -8.49 -1.59
N LYS A 97 3.40 -9.66 -2.18
CA LYS A 97 2.05 -10.01 -2.65
C LYS A 97 0.99 -9.79 -1.56
N TYR A 98 1.34 -10.07 -0.32
CA TYR A 98 0.53 -9.89 0.88
C TYR A 98 1.15 -8.80 1.75
N HIS A 99 0.65 -7.58 1.61
CA HIS A 99 1.10 -6.45 2.43
C HIS A 99 0.21 -6.34 3.68
N ILE A 100 0.76 -6.75 4.82
CA ILE A 100 0.11 -6.73 6.12
C ILE A 100 0.39 -5.39 6.79
N GLN A 101 -0.65 -4.62 7.06
CA GLN A 101 -0.56 -3.27 7.64
C GLN A 101 -1.34 -3.26 8.96
N VAL A 102 -0.63 -3.32 10.09
CA VAL A 102 -1.24 -3.34 11.43
C VAL A 102 -1.46 -1.92 11.92
N CYS A 103 -2.71 -1.59 12.29
CA CYS A 103 -3.02 -0.30 12.89
C CYS A 103 -2.38 -0.16 14.28
N ARG A 104 -1.55 0.90 14.48
CA ARG A 104 -0.81 1.13 15.73
C ARG A 104 -1.39 2.24 16.62
N THR A 105 -2.49 2.88 16.21
CA THR A 105 -3.05 4.02 16.94
C THR A 105 -3.85 3.60 18.19
N LEU A 106 -4.25 4.58 18.99
CA LEU A 106 -4.65 4.43 20.38
C LEU A 106 -5.59 3.25 20.65
N SER A 107 -6.75 3.17 20.00
CA SER A 107 -7.73 2.11 20.24
C SER A 107 -7.15 0.73 19.94
N CYS A 108 -6.50 0.56 18.80
CA CYS A 108 -5.87 -0.70 18.42
C CYS A 108 -4.71 -1.05 19.36
N LYS A 109 -3.91 -0.07 19.79
CA LYS A 109 -2.81 -0.28 20.73
C LYS A 109 -3.30 -0.79 22.09
N ILE A 110 -4.35 -0.17 22.64
CA ILE A 110 -4.99 -0.59 23.92
C ILE A 110 -5.58 -2.00 23.77
N MET A 111 -6.20 -2.30 22.64
CA MET A 111 -6.83 -3.59 22.35
C MET A 111 -5.85 -4.69 21.93
N GLY A 112 -4.54 -4.42 21.92
CA GLY A 112 -3.51 -5.43 21.73
C GLY A 112 -2.90 -5.52 20.31
N ALA A 113 -2.94 -4.45 19.51
CA ALA A 113 -2.30 -4.43 18.20
C ALA A 113 -0.79 -4.77 18.24
N GLY A 114 -0.10 -4.44 19.34
CA GLY A 114 1.29 -4.83 19.51
C GLY A 114 1.50 -6.35 19.49
N ARG A 115 0.58 -7.14 20.08
CA ARG A 115 0.62 -8.61 19.99
C ARG A 115 0.41 -9.10 18.57
N VAL A 116 -0.49 -8.47 17.82
CA VAL A 116 -0.73 -8.79 16.41
C VAL A 116 0.56 -8.57 15.59
N THR A 117 1.21 -7.42 15.78
CA THR A 117 2.50 -7.12 15.13
C THR A 117 3.57 -8.15 15.48
N GLU A 118 3.73 -8.46 16.78
CA GLU A 118 4.73 -9.44 17.24
C GLU A 118 4.44 -10.84 16.69
N GLN A 119 3.18 -11.25 16.63
CA GLN A 119 2.77 -12.54 16.07
C GLN A 119 3.09 -12.63 14.58
N CYS A 120 2.73 -11.60 13.79
CA CYS A 120 3.09 -11.54 12.38
C CYS A 120 4.61 -11.58 12.18
N SER A 121 5.37 -10.77 12.96
CA SER A 121 6.82 -10.75 12.89
C SER A 121 7.45 -12.11 13.17
N ARG A 122 6.99 -12.79 14.21
CA ARG A 122 7.49 -14.12 14.58
C ARG A 122 7.18 -15.19 13.53
N ARG A 123 5.95 -15.18 12.99
CA ARG A 123 5.50 -16.14 11.97
C ARG A 123 6.23 -15.97 10.65
N LEU A 124 6.45 -14.73 10.23
CA LEU A 124 7.03 -14.40 8.93
C LEU A 124 8.56 -14.23 8.97
N GLY A 125 9.15 -14.15 10.17
CA GLY A 125 10.59 -13.95 10.34
C GLY A 125 11.08 -12.57 9.91
N ILE A 126 10.20 -11.56 9.86
CA ILE A 126 10.50 -10.19 9.46
C ILE A 126 10.01 -9.18 10.50
N LYS A 127 10.58 -7.98 10.48
CA LYS A 127 10.16 -6.85 11.32
C LYS A 127 9.23 -5.91 10.54
N PRO A 128 8.47 -5.05 11.23
CA PRO A 128 7.75 -3.96 10.57
C PRO A 128 8.68 -3.12 9.69
N GLY A 129 8.28 -2.89 8.44
CA GLY A 129 9.06 -2.24 7.40
C GLY A 129 9.86 -3.19 6.50
N GLU A 130 9.82 -4.50 6.75
CA GLU A 130 10.55 -5.49 5.97
C GLU A 130 9.62 -6.35 5.09
N THR A 131 10.23 -6.94 4.08
CA THR A 131 9.60 -7.91 3.17
C THR A 131 10.34 -9.24 3.27
N THR A 132 9.63 -10.37 3.22
CA THR A 132 10.23 -11.71 3.22
C THR A 132 11.13 -11.91 2.00
N ALA A 133 12.16 -12.72 2.13
CA ALA A 133 13.16 -12.94 1.07
C ALA A 133 12.55 -13.50 -0.23
N ASP A 134 11.42 -14.19 -0.14
CA ASP A 134 10.66 -14.72 -1.27
C ASP A 134 9.72 -13.68 -1.93
N GLY A 135 9.67 -12.45 -1.38
CA GLY A 135 8.81 -11.37 -1.87
C GLY A 135 7.31 -11.60 -1.64
N ARG A 136 6.93 -12.57 -0.81
CA ARG A 136 5.51 -12.90 -0.60
C ARG A 136 4.81 -12.01 0.40
N PHE A 137 5.48 -11.67 1.50
CA PHE A 137 4.89 -10.90 2.59
C PHE A 137 5.68 -9.64 2.89
N SER A 138 4.97 -8.55 3.09
CA SER A 138 5.49 -7.33 3.72
C SER A 138 4.71 -7.05 4.99
N LEU A 139 5.39 -6.60 6.03
CA LEU A 139 4.78 -6.21 7.30
C LEU A 139 5.04 -4.73 7.57
N SER A 140 3.99 -3.98 7.89
CA SER A 140 4.08 -2.57 8.26
C SER A 140 3.20 -2.26 9.46
N GLU A 141 3.62 -1.31 10.28
CA GLU A 141 2.73 -0.62 11.22
C GLU A 141 2.27 0.69 10.60
N VAL A 142 0.95 0.91 10.59
CA VAL A 142 0.34 2.09 9.96
C VAL A 142 -0.48 2.89 10.97
N GLU A 143 -0.76 4.13 10.62
CA GLU A 143 -1.64 4.99 11.41
C GLU A 143 -3.10 4.51 11.33
N CYS A 144 -4.04 5.29 11.89
CA CYS A 144 -5.43 4.89 12.05
C CYS A 144 -6.10 4.50 10.72
N LEU A 145 -6.60 3.26 10.67
CA LEU A 145 -7.36 2.73 9.55
C LEU A 145 -8.89 2.97 9.67
N GLY A 146 -9.32 3.70 10.71
CA GLY A 146 -10.71 4.15 10.85
C GLY A 146 -11.69 3.13 11.45
N SER A 147 -11.24 1.90 11.79
CA SER A 147 -12.11 0.82 12.33
C SER A 147 -11.96 0.64 13.85
N CYS A 148 -12.01 1.75 14.59
CA CYS A 148 -11.71 1.75 16.03
C CYS A 148 -12.69 0.94 16.90
N GLY A 149 -13.95 0.80 16.46
CA GLY A 149 -14.98 0.01 17.13
C GLY A 149 -14.77 -1.50 17.06
N THR A 150 -13.89 -1.96 16.19
CA THR A 150 -13.59 -3.38 15.94
C THR A 150 -12.10 -3.69 16.13
N ALA A 151 -11.43 -2.90 16.98
CA ALA A 151 -10.02 -3.06 17.32
C ALA A 151 -9.76 -4.38 18.10
N PRO A 152 -8.55 -4.99 17.99
CA PRO A 152 -7.47 -4.61 17.10
C PRO A 152 -7.73 -5.06 15.66
N MET A 153 -7.12 -4.36 14.70
CA MET A 153 -7.34 -4.64 13.30
C MET A 153 -6.06 -4.49 12.47
N LEU A 154 -6.03 -5.15 11.34
CA LEU A 154 -5.04 -4.96 10.28
C LEU A 154 -5.73 -4.82 8.90
N GLN A 155 -5.01 -4.28 7.96
CA GLN A 155 -5.37 -4.29 6.55
C GLN A 155 -4.41 -5.22 5.80
N LEU A 156 -4.96 -6.16 5.03
CA LEU A 156 -4.20 -7.00 4.10
C LEU A 156 -4.44 -6.50 2.68
N ASN A 157 -3.47 -5.86 2.09
CA ASN A 157 -3.59 -5.05 0.86
C ASN A 157 -4.70 -3.99 1.02
N LEU A 158 -5.96 -4.29 0.63
CA LEU A 158 -7.11 -3.39 0.78
C LEU A 158 -8.23 -4.02 1.63
N ASP A 159 -8.07 -5.25 2.09
CA ASP A 159 -9.08 -5.95 2.87
C ASP A 159 -8.87 -5.73 4.38
N TYR A 160 -9.91 -5.32 5.07
CA TYR A 160 -9.90 -5.14 6.52
C TYR A 160 -10.15 -6.47 7.24
N HIS A 161 -9.32 -6.72 8.25
CA HIS A 161 -9.45 -7.82 9.21
C HIS A 161 -9.56 -7.25 10.60
N GLU A 162 -10.70 -7.47 11.23
CA GLU A 162 -11.15 -6.78 12.43
C GLU A 162 -11.39 -7.76 13.59
N ASN A 163 -11.46 -7.21 14.85
CA ASN A 163 -11.63 -8.01 16.05
C ASN A 163 -10.62 -9.18 16.09
N LEU A 164 -9.35 -8.84 15.87
CA LEU A 164 -8.29 -9.84 15.74
C LEU A 164 -8.01 -10.52 17.07
N THR A 165 -7.92 -11.84 17.01
CA THR A 165 -7.35 -12.70 18.04
C THR A 165 -6.13 -13.40 17.46
N ASP A 166 -5.34 -14.05 18.33
CA ASP A 166 -4.14 -14.77 17.89
C ASP A 166 -4.52 -15.86 16.87
N GLU A 167 -5.65 -16.57 17.09
CA GLU A 167 -6.14 -17.62 16.20
C GLU A 167 -6.56 -17.06 14.83
N LYS A 168 -7.20 -15.88 14.81
CA LYS A 168 -7.58 -15.24 13.54
C LYS A 168 -6.38 -14.79 12.74
N VAL A 169 -5.35 -14.29 13.41
CA VAL A 169 -4.09 -13.91 12.75
C VAL A 169 -3.40 -15.13 12.16
N ASP A 170 -3.30 -16.22 12.92
CA ASP A 170 -2.70 -17.46 12.44
C ASP A 170 -3.48 -18.03 11.25
N ALA A 171 -4.80 -18.11 11.33
CA ALA A 171 -5.63 -18.58 10.24
C ALA A 171 -5.48 -17.76 8.96
N LEU A 172 -5.41 -16.41 9.09
CA LEU A 172 -5.18 -15.50 7.97
C LEU A 172 -3.82 -15.75 7.30
N LEU A 173 -2.76 -15.87 8.11
CA LEU A 173 -1.43 -16.13 7.61
C LEU A 173 -1.35 -17.49 6.91
N ASP A 174 -1.94 -18.53 7.50
CA ASP A 174 -2.00 -19.88 6.90
C ASP A 174 -2.71 -19.87 5.54
N GLU A 175 -3.83 -19.15 5.42
CA GLU A 175 -4.56 -18.98 4.16
C GLU A 175 -3.70 -18.28 3.09
N CYS A 176 -2.96 -17.24 3.49
CA CYS A 176 -2.02 -16.56 2.60
C CYS A 176 -0.83 -17.45 2.21
N GLU A 177 -0.25 -18.21 3.16
CA GLU A 177 0.87 -19.12 2.91
C GLU A 177 0.48 -20.24 1.92
N ARG A 178 -0.74 -20.77 2.02
CA ARG A 178 -1.27 -21.75 1.07
C ARG A 178 -1.65 -21.15 -0.28
N GLY A 179 -1.71 -19.79 -0.39
CA GLY A 179 -2.14 -19.10 -1.60
C GLY A 179 -3.64 -19.17 -1.86
N GLU A 180 -4.43 -19.51 -0.85
CA GLU A 180 -5.89 -19.66 -0.92
C GLU A 180 -6.63 -18.35 -0.66
N TYR A 181 -5.95 -17.33 -0.11
CA TYR A 181 -6.57 -16.05 0.21
C TYR A 181 -7.13 -15.37 -1.03
N LYS A 182 -8.42 -15.02 -0.95
CA LYS A 182 -9.14 -14.31 -2.02
C LYS A 182 -9.42 -12.87 -1.59
N PHE A 183 -8.78 -11.92 -2.26
CA PHE A 183 -9.01 -10.50 -2.01
C PHE A 183 -10.48 -10.13 -2.27
N LYS A 184 -11.09 -9.46 -1.30
CA LYS A 184 -12.50 -9.03 -1.35
C LYS A 184 -12.63 -7.70 -2.07
N VAL A 185 -11.70 -6.77 -1.81
CA VAL A 185 -11.69 -5.45 -2.42
C VAL A 185 -10.89 -5.51 -3.71
N LYS A 186 -11.55 -5.17 -4.82
CA LYS A 186 -10.89 -4.92 -6.11
C LYS A 186 -10.86 -3.42 -6.33
N VAL A 187 -9.69 -2.88 -6.61
CA VAL A 187 -9.58 -1.50 -7.10
C VAL A 187 -10.18 -1.48 -8.50
N SER A 188 -11.39 -0.92 -8.63
CA SER A 188 -12.10 -0.74 -9.91
C SER A 188 -12.14 0.72 -10.29
#